data_570511b61a370baf2645fcc4d56f16a8
#
_entry.id   570511b61a370baf2645fcc4d56f16a8
#
_cell.length_a   1.000
_cell.length_b   1.000
_cell.length_c   1.000
_cell.angle_alpha   90.00
_cell.angle_beta   90.00
_cell.angle_gamma   90.00
#
_symmetry.space_group_name_H-M   'P 1'
#
loop_
_entity.id
_entity.type
_entity.pdbx_description
1 polymer ?
#
loop_
_entity_poly.entity_id
_entity_poly.type
_entity_poly.pdbx_seq_one_letter_code
_entity_poly.pdbx_strand_id
1 'polypeptide(L)'
;KNATVGGRARQLKREGFTFDIGPSWYWMPDVFERFFNDFDKKTSDFYQLDKLNPAYQVYFGKEDTIHIEDTLEKICAAFEKEEKGSSEYLKKFLKQAENNYNVAVKDIVYRPGISPLELISPKTITKLNQLFFDIRRQIHKKFANPRLIKILEFPVLFLGAKPSNTPAMYNFMNWADFG
;
A
#
# COMPACT_ATOMS: atom_id res chain seq x y z
N LYS A 1 -21.35 19.47 -11.30
CA LYS A 1 -20.57 20.26 -10.36
C LYS A 1 -19.21 20.64 -10.94
N ASN A 2 -18.49 19.71 -11.58
CA ASN A 2 -17.26 19.97 -12.34
C ASN A 2 -17.55 19.88 -13.84
N ALA A 3 -16.82 20.65 -14.65
CA ALA A 3 -16.98 20.66 -16.12
C ALA A 3 -16.50 19.33 -16.76
N THR A 4 -15.64 18.60 -16.08
CA THR A 4 -15.06 17.34 -16.55
C THR A 4 -15.31 16.20 -15.56
N VAL A 5 -15.32 14.96 -16.06
CA VAL A 5 -15.32 13.75 -15.25
C VAL A 5 -14.00 13.58 -14.51
N GLY A 6 -13.92 12.62 -13.58
CA GLY A 6 -12.69 12.26 -12.84
C GLY A 6 -12.65 12.77 -11.40
N GLY A 7 -13.49 13.75 -11.02
CA GLY A 7 -13.57 14.20 -9.62
C GLY A 7 -12.21 14.66 -9.07
N ARG A 8 -11.67 13.91 -8.12
CA ARG A 8 -10.35 14.16 -7.48
C ARG A 8 -9.16 13.69 -8.32
N ALA A 9 -9.37 12.81 -9.29
CA ALA A 9 -8.38 12.30 -10.24
C ALA A 9 -8.63 12.89 -11.63
N ARG A 10 -8.63 14.22 -11.74
CA ARG A 10 -8.91 14.95 -12.98
C ARG A 10 -7.65 15.59 -13.55
N GLN A 11 -7.74 16.01 -14.81
CA GLN A 11 -6.69 16.80 -15.45
C GLN A 11 -6.93 18.31 -15.28
N LEU A 12 -5.85 19.06 -15.12
CA LEU A 12 -5.78 20.50 -15.27
C LEU A 12 -5.01 20.81 -16.55
N LYS A 13 -5.65 21.54 -17.49
CA LYS A 13 -4.98 22.07 -18.68
C LYS A 13 -4.85 23.59 -18.53
N ARG A 14 -3.62 24.09 -18.58
CA ARG A 14 -3.36 25.51 -18.45
C ARG A 14 -2.11 25.89 -19.24
N GLU A 15 -2.21 26.94 -20.06
CA GLU A 15 -1.10 27.54 -20.82
C GLU A 15 -0.30 26.50 -21.64
N GLY A 16 -1.00 25.52 -22.25
CA GLY A 16 -0.38 24.45 -23.05
C GLY A 16 0.14 23.26 -22.24
N PHE A 17 0.14 23.33 -20.91
CA PHE A 17 0.53 22.24 -20.04
C PHE A 17 -0.67 21.40 -19.59
N THR A 18 -0.44 20.11 -19.41
CA THR A 18 -1.42 19.17 -18.84
C THR A 18 -0.87 18.58 -17.56
N PHE A 19 -1.63 18.70 -16.47
CA PHE A 19 -1.29 18.13 -15.16
C PHE A 19 -2.38 17.17 -14.72
N ASP A 20 -2.00 16.00 -14.24
CA ASP A 20 -2.90 15.13 -13.51
C ASP A 20 -2.98 15.61 -12.06
N ILE A 21 -4.21 15.92 -11.62
CA ILE A 21 -4.45 16.41 -10.25
C ILE A 21 -5.02 15.27 -9.43
N GLY A 22 -4.35 14.96 -8.32
CA GLY A 22 -4.82 13.96 -7.37
C GLY A 22 -3.79 12.87 -7.11
N PRO A 23 -4.18 11.58 -7.09
CA PRO A 23 -3.26 10.49 -6.81
C PRO A 23 -2.10 10.45 -7.79
N SER A 24 -0.87 10.32 -7.25
CA SER A 24 0.37 10.25 -8.03
C SER A 24 0.85 8.82 -8.24
N TRP A 25 0.29 7.87 -7.50
CA TRP A 25 0.63 6.45 -7.60
C TRP A 25 -0.55 5.62 -8.09
N TYR A 26 -0.25 4.67 -8.94
CA TYR A 26 -1.18 3.64 -9.38
C TYR A 26 -0.96 2.39 -8.53
N TRP A 27 -1.69 2.31 -7.44
CA TRP A 27 -1.66 1.18 -6.51
C TRP A 27 -2.77 0.17 -6.79
N MET A 28 -2.56 -1.07 -6.36
CA MET A 28 -3.55 -2.15 -6.40
C MET A 28 -4.11 -2.34 -7.83
N PRO A 29 -3.27 -2.65 -8.82
CA PRO A 29 -3.71 -2.84 -10.21
C PRO A 29 -4.79 -3.92 -10.35
N ASP A 30 -4.78 -4.93 -9.47
CA ASP A 30 -5.78 -5.99 -9.42
C ASP A 30 -7.20 -5.48 -9.14
N VAL A 31 -7.36 -4.39 -8.40
CA VAL A 31 -8.67 -3.75 -8.15
C VAL A 31 -9.22 -3.11 -9.42
N PHE A 32 -8.36 -2.45 -10.20
CA PHE A 32 -8.75 -1.86 -11.49
C PHE A 32 -9.04 -2.96 -12.52
N GLU A 33 -8.20 -3.99 -12.59
CA GLU A 33 -8.43 -5.11 -13.48
C GLU A 33 -9.76 -5.80 -13.19
N ARG A 34 -10.10 -6.00 -11.91
CA ARG A 34 -11.41 -6.52 -11.50
C ARG A 34 -12.54 -5.64 -12.00
N PHE A 35 -12.43 -4.31 -11.83
CA PHE A 35 -13.45 -3.37 -12.32
C PHE A 35 -13.68 -3.51 -13.82
N PHE A 36 -12.63 -3.57 -14.63
CA PHE A 36 -12.77 -3.72 -16.08
C PHE A 36 -13.31 -5.09 -16.45
N ASN A 37 -12.92 -6.15 -15.74
CA ASN A 37 -13.43 -7.51 -15.97
C ASN A 37 -14.95 -7.63 -15.73
N ASP A 38 -15.51 -6.84 -14.81
CA ASP A 38 -16.96 -6.78 -14.59
C ASP A 38 -17.73 -6.28 -15.82
N PHE A 39 -17.03 -5.69 -16.80
CA PHE A 39 -17.57 -5.21 -18.08
C PHE A 39 -16.99 -5.96 -19.30
N ASP A 40 -16.45 -7.15 -19.11
CA ASP A 40 -15.79 -7.94 -20.15
C ASP A 40 -14.64 -7.18 -20.86
N LYS A 41 -13.92 -6.36 -20.10
CA LYS A 41 -12.77 -5.55 -20.55
C LYS A 41 -11.53 -5.85 -19.71
N LYS A 42 -10.39 -5.40 -20.21
CA LYS A 42 -9.10 -5.40 -19.48
C LYS A 42 -8.58 -3.98 -19.36
N THR A 43 -7.77 -3.71 -18.36
CA THR A 43 -7.08 -2.41 -18.22
C THR A 43 -6.26 -2.08 -19.47
N SER A 44 -5.61 -3.09 -20.05
CA SER A 44 -4.82 -2.97 -21.29
C SER A 44 -5.59 -2.52 -22.54
N ASP A 45 -6.93 -2.61 -22.53
CA ASP A 45 -7.79 -2.10 -23.60
C ASP A 45 -7.86 -0.56 -23.59
N PHE A 46 -7.48 0.07 -22.48
CA PHE A 46 -7.62 1.52 -22.26
C PHE A 46 -6.30 2.24 -22.04
N TYR A 47 -5.34 1.59 -21.38
CA TYR A 47 -4.02 2.16 -21.09
C TYR A 47 -2.99 1.06 -20.82
N GLN A 48 -1.72 1.43 -20.97
CA GLN A 48 -0.59 0.59 -20.65
C GLN A 48 0.01 1.03 -19.32
N LEU A 49 0.41 0.07 -18.49
CA LEU A 49 1.13 0.29 -17.25
C LEU A 49 2.58 -0.15 -17.41
N ASP A 50 3.51 0.74 -17.07
CA ASP A 50 4.92 0.44 -17.01
C ASP A 50 5.39 0.38 -15.56
N LYS A 51 5.98 -0.75 -15.16
CA LYS A 51 6.52 -0.90 -13.81
C LYS A 51 7.82 -0.11 -13.69
N LEU A 52 7.86 0.82 -12.75
CA LEU A 52 9.03 1.66 -12.50
C LEU A 52 10.15 0.87 -11.81
N ASN A 53 11.40 1.18 -12.17
CA ASN A 53 12.60 0.65 -11.52
C ASN A 53 13.67 1.75 -11.40
N PRO A 54 14.03 2.19 -10.17
CA PRO A 54 13.40 1.84 -8.89
C PRO A 54 11.94 2.30 -8.85
N ALA A 55 11.11 1.66 -8.01
CA ALA A 55 9.72 2.04 -7.82
C ALA A 55 9.62 3.48 -7.29
N TYR A 56 10.43 3.83 -6.30
CA TYR A 56 10.60 5.19 -5.80
C TYR A 56 11.88 5.32 -4.95
N GLN A 57 12.19 6.56 -4.56
CA GLN A 57 13.34 6.89 -3.72
C GLN A 57 12.88 7.60 -2.46
N VAL A 58 13.49 7.26 -1.32
CA VAL A 58 13.23 7.91 -0.03
C VAL A 58 14.45 8.72 0.37
N TYR A 59 14.29 10.02 0.46
CA TYR A 59 15.35 10.96 0.84
C TYR A 59 15.28 11.24 2.34
N PHE A 60 16.36 10.96 3.06
CA PHE A 60 16.57 11.32 4.48
C PHE A 60 17.48 12.55 4.65
N GLY A 61 18.11 12.97 3.57
CA GLY A 61 18.98 14.12 3.46
C GLY A 61 19.44 14.32 2.01
N LYS A 62 20.30 15.28 1.74
CA LYS A 62 20.74 15.60 0.37
C LYS A 62 21.41 14.41 -0.34
N GLU A 63 22.22 13.65 0.39
CA GLU A 63 22.98 12.51 -0.13
C GLU A 63 22.62 11.21 0.59
N ASP A 64 21.56 11.23 1.40
CA ASP A 64 21.09 10.09 2.17
C ASP A 64 19.77 9.57 1.58
N THR A 65 19.88 8.54 0.76
CA THR A 65 18.75 8.02 -0.01
C THR A 65 18.69 6.49 0.06
N ILE A 66 17.48 5.96 0.19
CA ILE A 66 17.20 4.53 0.01
C ILE A 66 16.31 4.38 -1.21
N HIS A 67 16.70 3.50 -2.13
CA HIS A 67 15.90 3.12 -3.30
C HIS A 67 14.98 1.97 -2.92
N ILE A 68 13.71 2.11 -3.22
CA ILE A 68 12.75 1.00 -3.17
C ILE A 68 12.65 0.43 -4.57
N GLU A 69 13.18 -0.76 -4.71
CA GLU A 69 13.34 -1.45 -5.99
C GLU A 69 12.01 -2.09 -6.46
N ASP A 70 12.03 -2.65 -7.66
CA ASP A 70 10.88 -3.20 -8.36
C ASP A 70 10.51 -4.64 -7.93
N THR A 71 11.38 -5.33 -7.20
CA THR A 71 11.17 -6.70 -6.76
C THR A 71 11.39 -6.87 -5.26
N LEU A 72 10.65 -7.80 -4.66
CA LEU A 72 10.76 -8.10 -3.24
C LEU A 72 12.18 -8.53 -2.84
N GLU A 73 12.87 -9.28 -3.70
CA GLU A 73 14.24 -9.72 -3.46
C GLU A 73 15.20 -8.53 -3.33
N LYS A 74 15.10 -7.57 -4.23
CA LYS A 74 15.93 -6.35 -4.21
C LYS A 74 15.60 -5.46 -3.03
N ILE A 75 14.31 -5.31 -2.70
CA ILE A 75 13.86 -4.57 -1.50
C ILE A 75 14.43 -5.23 -0.24
N CYS A 76 14.34 -6.57 -0.13
CA CYS A 76 14.91 -7.32 0.98
C CYS A 76 16.43 -7.13 1.09
N ALA A 77 17.14 -7.10 -0.05
CA ALA A 77 18.58 -6.87 -0.05
C ALA A 77 18.93 -5.42 0.41
N ALA A 78 18.14 -4.43 -0.01
CA ALA A 78 18.32 -3.06 0.45
C ALA A 78 18.07 -2.93 1.97
N PHE A 79 17.04 -3.58 2.49
CA PHE A 79 16.75 -3.60 3.92
C PHE A 79 17.86 -4.28 4.72
N GLU A 80 18.34 -5.45 4.24
CA GLU A 80 19.44 -6.20 4.89
C GLU A 80 20.73 -5.38 4.98
N LYS A 81 21.02 -4.55 3.98
CA LYS A 81 22.15 -3.63 3.97
C LYS A 81 22.04 -2.55 5.06
N GLU A 82 20.85 -2.06 5.33
CA GLU A 82 20.57 -1.06 6.35
C GLU A 82 20.54 -1.63 7.76
N GLU A 83 20.05 -2.85 7.93
CA GLU A 83 19.91 -3.53 9.22
C GLU A 83 19.99 -5.05 9.02
N LYS A 84 21.04 -5.65 9.59
CA LYS A 84 21.27 -7.10 9.49
C LYS A 84 20.08 -7.89 10.06
N GLY A 85 19.58 -8.85 9.30
CA GLY A 85 18.43 -9.69 9.66
C GLY A 85 17.07 -9.07 9.33
N SER A 86 17.02 -7.83 8.86
CA SER A 86 15.78 -7.14 8.50
C SER A 86 15.08 -7.78 7.31
N SER A 87 15.80 -8.40 6.39
CA SER A 87 15.26 -9.13 5.25
C SER A 87 14.27 -10.22 5.68
N GLU A 88 14.63 -11.05 6.65
CA GLU A 88 13.75 -12.09 7.17
C GLU A 88 12.51 -11.54 7.89
N TYR A 89 12.68 -10.45 8.64
CA TYR A 89 11.55 -9.77 9.27
C TYR A 89 10.62 -9.14 8.25
N LEU A 90 11.16 -8.53 7.19
CA LEU A 90 10.38 -7.95 6.10
C LEU A 90 9.55 -9.00 5.39
N LYS A 91 10.13 -10.14 5.02
CA LYS A 91 9.40 -11.24 4.37
C LYS A 91 8.23 -11.73 5.23
N LYS A 92 8.45 -11.91 6.54
CA LYS A 92 7.39 -12.32 7.47
C LYS A 92 6.30 -11.26 7.63
N PHE A 93 6.70 -9.99 7.72
CA PHE A 93 5.80 -8.85 7.80
C PHE A 93 4.93 -8.75 6.53
N LEU A 94 5.54 -8.83 5.35
CA LEU A 94 4.82 -8.75 4.07
C LEU A 94 3.95 -9.98 3.82
N LYS A 95 4.34 -11.17 4.27
CA LYS A 95 3.47 -12.34 4.19
C LYS A 95 2.21 -12.18 5.05
N GLN A 96 2.31 -11.56 6.21
CA GLN A 96 1.14 -11.20 7.02
C GLN A 96 0.33 -10.10 6.34
N ALA A 97 0.98 -9.10 5.76
CA ALA A 97 0.36 -8.00 5.03
C ALA A 97 -0.44 -8.52 3.82
N GLU A 98 0.11 -9.46 3.03
CA GLU A 98 -0.56 -10.16 1.95
C GLU A 98 -1.85 -10.84 2.42
N ASN A 99 -1.76 -11.60 3.52
CA ASN A 99 -2.93 -12.27 4.09
C ASN A 99 -4.00 -11.26 4.55
N ASN A 100 -3.60 -10.11 5.06
CA ASN A 100 -4.53 -9.05 5.45
C ASN A 100 -5.14 -8.36 4.22
N TYR A 101 -4.34 -8.13 3.16
CA TYR A 101 -4.79 -7.61 1.88
C TYR A 101 -5.88 -8.52 1.27
N ASN A 102 -5.61 -9.82 1.20
CA ASN A 102 -6.57 -10.77 0.65
C ASN A 102 -7.91 -10.81 1.40
N VAL A 103 -7.89 -10.55 2.72
CA VAL A 103 -9.14 -10.47 3.51
C VAL A 103 -9.79 -9.11 3.37
N ALA A 104 -9.04 -8.02 3.52
CA ALA A 104 -9.58 -6.67 3.53
C ALA A 104 -10.03 -6.23 2.13
N VAL A 105 -9.15 -6.30 1.14
CA VAL A 105 -9.36 -5.73 -0.19
C VAL A 105 -10.10 -6.68 -1.12
N LYS A 106 -9.83 -8.00 -1.05
CA LYS A 106 -10.47 -8.97 -1.97
C LYS A 106 -11.82 -9.51 -1.46
N ASP A 107 -12.17 -9.28 -0.19
CA ASP A 107 -13.41 -9.80 0.40
C ASP A 107 -14.22 -8.69 1.10
N ILE A 108 -13.72 -8.12 2.21
CA ILE A 108 -14.53 -7.25 3.08
C ILE A 108 -14.99 -5.99 2.35
N VAL A 109 -14.15 -5.36 1.55
CA VAL A 109 -14.44 -4.07 0.88
C VAL A 109 -15.61 -4.17 -0.10
N TYR A 110 -15.94 -5.36 -0.59
CA TYR A 110 -17.04 -5.59 -1.52
C TYR A 110 -18.35 -6.02 -0.83
N ARG A 111 -18.35 -6.11 0.50
CA ARG A 111 -19.57 -6.41 1.25
C ARG A 111 -20.42 -5.14 1.37
N PRO A 112 -21.75 -5.26 1.45
CA PRO A 112 -22.67 -4.12 1.49
C PRO A 112 -22.43 -3.15 2.66
N GLY A 113 -21.86 -3.61 3.78
CA GLY A 113 -21.60 -2.77 4.94
C GLY A 113 -22.87 -2.39 5.72
N ILE A 114 -23.92 -3.20 5.62
CA ILE A 114 -25.22 -2.95 6.26
C ILE A 114 -25.17 -3.31 7.76
N SER A 115 -24.37 -4.30 8.12
CA SER A 115 -24.28 -4.78 9.49
C SER A 115 -22.84 -5.04 9.93
N PRO A 116 -22.44 -4.68 11.18
CA PRO A 116 -21.15 -5.07 11.72
C PRO A 116 -20.91 -6.59 11.73
N LEU A 117 -21.95 -7.39 11.70
CA LEU A 117 -21.87 -8.86 11.63
C LEU A 117 -21.23 -9.35 10.34
N GLU A 118 -21.26 -8.57 9.27
CA GLU A 118 -20.59 -8.88 8.00
C GLU A 118 -19.05 -8.94 8.16
N LEU A 119 -18.51 -8.28 9.19
CA LEU A 119 -17.10 -8.35 9.52
C LEU A 119 -16.72 -9.64 10.26
N ILE A 120 -17.71 -10.40 10.73
CA ILE A 120 -17.49 -11.65 11.47
C ILE A 120 -17.42 -12.81 10.49
N SER A 121 -16.23 -13.37 10.33
CA SER A 121 -15.97 -14.59 9.56
C SER A 121 -14.83 -15.38 10.21
N PRO A 122 -14.66 -16.67 9.95
CA PRO A 122 -13.50 -17.41 10.44
C PRO A 122 -12.16 -16.74 10.11
N LYS A 123 -12.08 -16.10 8.95
CA LYS A 123 -10.89 -15.36 8.50
C LYS A 123 -10.64 -14.08 9.27
N THR A 124 -11.69 -13.37 9.67
CA THR A 124 -11.56 -12.09 10.40
C THR A 124 -11.38 -12.31 11.90
N ILE A 125 -12.04 -13.33 12.47
CA ILE A 125 -11.90 -13.66 13.91
C ILE A 125 -10.45 -13.94 14.27
N THR A 126 -9.71 -14.67 13.45
CA THR A 126 -8.28 -14.97 13.69
C THR A 126 -7.37 -13.73 13.65
N LYS A 127 -7.89 -12.61 13.15
CA LYS A 127 -7.16 -11.35 13.00
C LYS A 127 -7.63 -10.26 13.97
N LEU A 128 -8.61 -10.53 14.81
CA LEU A 128 -9.15 -9.55 15.78
C LEU A 128 -8.05 -8.97 16.68
N ASN A 129 -7.05 -9.75 17.06
CA ASN A 129 -5.92 -9.26 17.84
C ASN A 129 -5.17 -8.11 17.15
N GLN A 130 -5.14 -8.07 15.81
CA GLN A 130 -4.48 -7.01 15.03
C GLN A 130 -5.25 -5.70 15.01
N LEU A 131 -6.47 -5.67 15.53
CA LEU A 131 -7.26 -4.46 15.75
C LEU A 131 -6.93 -3.78 17.08
N PHE A 132 -6.36 -4.51 18.05
CA PHE A 132 -6.11 -4.03 19.41
C PHE A 132 -4.71 -3.45 19.64
N PHE A 133 -3.81 -3.55 18.66
CA PHE A 133 -2.52 -2.90 18.71
C PHE A 133 -2.23 -2.17 17.38
N ASP A 134 -1.43 -1.11 17.47
CA ASP A 134 -1.13 -0.24 16.34
C ASP A 134 0.00 -0.79 15.47
N ILE A 135 0.06 -0.31 14.21
CA ILE A 135 1.07 -0.73 13.23
C ILE A 135 2.47 -0.27 13.64
N ARG A 136 2.61 0.88 14.32
CA ARG A 136 3.89 1.35 14.84
C ARG A 136 4.49 0.33 15.80
N ARG A 137 3.70 -0.15 16.76
CA ARG A 137 4.15 -1.19 17.71
C ARG A 137 4.56 -2.48 17.00
N GLN A 138 3.84 -2.86 15.93
CA GLN A 138 4.18 -4.04 15.13
C GLN A 138 5.55 -3.88 14.49
N ILE A 139 5.81 -2.74 13.84
CA ILE A 139 7.06 -2.44 13.13
C ILE A 139 8.22 -2.33 14.11
N HIS A 140 8.10 -1.50 15.14
CA HIS A 140 9.16 -1.25 16.13
C HIS A 140 9.56 -2.48 16.95
N LYS A 141 8.72 -3.50 17.01
CA LYS A 141 9.06 -4.77 17.66
C LYS A 141 10.15 -5.54 16.91
N LYS A 142 10.32 -5.29 15.60
CA LYS A 142 11.17 -6.09 14.71
C LYS A 142 12.26 -5.30 14.02
N PHE A 143 12.05 -4.00 13.81
CA PHE A 143 13.00 -3.12 13.17
C PHE A 143 13.52 -2.08 14.17
N ALA A 144 14.82 -1.89 14.21
CA ALA A 144 15.49 -0.89 15.07
C ALA A 144 15.98 0.32 14.26
N ASN A 145 16.31 0.14 12.99
CA ASN A 145 16.77 1.22 12.12
C ASN A 145 15.64 2.23 11.85
N PRO A 146 15.80 3.51 12.25
CA PRO A 146 14.75 4.52 12.10
C PRO A 146 14.39 4.82 10.65
N ARG A 147 15.30 4.56 9.69
CA ARG A 147 15.04 4.76 8.26
C ARG A 147 14.08 3.69 7.75
N LEU A 148 14.31 2.42 8.08
CA LEU A 148 13.42 1.31 7.71
C LEU A 148 12.06 1.44 8.37
N ILE A 149 12.02 1.86 9.63
CA ILE A 149 10.78 2.13 10.34
C ILE A 149 9.95 3.19 9.60
N LYS A 150 10.55 4.32 9.20
CA LYS A 150 9.86 5.37 8.45
C LYS A 150 9.33 4.89 7.11
N ILE A 151 10.08 4.07 6.38
CA ILE A 151 9.64 3.47 5.12
C ILE A 151 8.41 2.60 5.34
N LEU A 152 8.41 1.76 6.37
CA LEU A 152 7.30 0.86 6.66
C LEU A 152 6.07 1.57 7.26
N GLU A 153 6.27 2.68 7.96
CA GLU A 153 5.18 3.52 8.49
C GLU A 153 4.57 4.45 7.43
N PHE A 154 5.29 4.74 6.35
CA PHE A 154 4.88 5.70 5.32
C PHE A 154 3.52 5.40 4.68
N PRO A 155 3.17 4.15 4.28
CA PRO A 155 1.90 3.86 3.64
C PRO A 155 0.66 4.26 4.46
N VAL A 156 0.78 4.35 5.79
CA VAL A 156 -0.31 4.79 6.67
C VAL A 156 -0.71 6.26 6.47
N LEU A 157 0.20 7.09 5.95
CA LEU A 157 -0.08 8.50 5.67
C LEU A 157 -1.20 8.68 4.65
N PHE A 158 -1.40 7.75 3.73
CA PHE A 158 -2.50 7.78 2.75
C PHE A 158 -3.87 7.68 3.39
N LEU A 159 -3.96 7.14 4.60
CA LEU A 159 -5.18 7.11 5.41
C LEU A 159 -5.42 8.44 6.15
N GLY A 160 -4.49 9.39 6.09
CA GLY A 160 -4.53 10.62 6.89
C GLY A 160 -4.36 10.36 8.40
N ALA A 161 -3.75 9.26 8.77
CA ALA A 161 -3.62 8.80 10.16
C ALA A 161 -2.16 8.68 10.61
N LYS A 162 -1.94 8.68 11.92
CA LYS A 162 -0.63 8.39 12.51
C LYS A 162 -0.45 6.88 12.69
N PRO A 163 0.76 6.32 12.49
CA PRO A 163 1.02 4.90 12.71
C PRO A 163 0.65 4.40 14.11
N SER A 164 0.80 5.23 15.14
CA SER A 164 0.40 4.93 16.53
C SER A 164 -1.11 4.84 16.76
N ASN A 165 -1.92 5.35 15.83
CA ASN A 165 -3.37 5.40 15.93
C ASN A 165 -4.05 4.51 14.87
N THR A 166 -3.26 3.74 14.13
CA THR A 166 -3.74 2.88 13.05
C THR A 166 -3.56 1.41 13.44
N PRO A 167 -4.62 0.61 13.41
CA PRO A 167 -4.54 -0.82 13.73
C PRO A 167 -3.50 -1.56 12.87
N ALA A 168 -2.83 -2.53 13.45
CA ALA A 168 -1.77 -3.30 12.79
C ALA A 168 -2.24 -4.06 11.54
N MET A 169 -3.54 -4.38 11.44
CA MET A 169 -4.08 -4.99 10.23
C MET A 169 -3.93 -4.12 8.99
N TYR A 170 -3.77 -2.80 9.13
CA TYR A 170 -3.52 -1.87 8.02
C TYR A 170 -2.13 -2.03 7.39
N ASN A 171 -1.31 -2.96 7.87
CA ASN A 171 -0.09 -3.37 7.17
C ASN A 171 -0.36 -3.91 5.75
N PHE A 172 -1.61 -4.23 5.40
CA PHE A 172 -1.99 -4.55 4.03
C PHE A 172 -1.63 -3.44 3.03
N MET A 173 -1.53 -2.18 3.48
CA MET A 173 -1.03 -1.08 2.67
C MET A 173 0.44 -1.27 2.27
N ASN A 174 1.25 -1.91 3.13
CA ASN A 174 2.63 -2.26 2.79
C ASN A 174 2.69 -3.37 1.72
N TRP A 175 1.72 -4.28 1.71
CA TRP A 175 1.60 -5.25 0.62
C TRP A 175 1.20 -4.57 -0.69
N ALA A 176 0.28 -3.60 -0.65
CA ALA A 176 -0.09 -2.81 -1.81
C ALA A 176 1.09 -1.99 -2.39
N ASP A 177 2.09 -1.66 -1.55
CA ASP A 177 3.28 -0.88 -1.91
C ASP A 177 4.43 -1.76 -2.42
N PHE A 178 4.68 -2.91 -1.80
CA PHE A 178 5.85 -3.75 -2.05
C PHE A 178 5.53 -5.08 -2.77
N GLY A 179 4.23 -5.44 -2.88
CA GLY A 179 3.75 -6.72 -3.41
C GLY A 179 3.51 -6.84 -4.92
#